data_54275908be8b9328fe48f97e71c8017d
#
_entry.id   54275908be8b9328fe48f97e71c8017d
#
_cell.length_a   1.000
_cell.length_b   1.000
_cell.length_c   1.000
_cell.angle_alpha   90.00
_cell.angle_beta   90.00
_cell.angle_gamma   90.00
#
_symmetry.space_group_name_H-M   'P 1'
#
loop_
_entity.id
_entity.type
_entity.pdbx_description
1 polymer ?
#
loop_
_entity_poly.entity_id
_entity_poly.type
_entity_poly.pdbx_seq_one_letter_code
_entity_poly.pdbx_strand_id
1 'polypeptide(L)'
;MKKRSRILVLILTAMLATEPVQIVYAETAEATPATSESTSVNPKEENADNSAVVPSKADPGWVAAEKGYQWRQEDGTLLQKSGWVTINGRKYYLHKSGIRYSGWQIYKNKKRYYLSNGDAARNRWIKYKGNYYYIRKNGTSAPKSKWLTVKGKRYFIGRKGYRLTGLQTIKGKKYYFNSKGVLIRNKTSYKIKGKEYEINSEGVAIQVSALKAECMRKARKFVEKHTAPNMSNSQKFRTCFNYLMGYTDFKPWIYPTDEEFRTQIWPYQSAIYMFDNNLSGCCYGVASAVAACAKVLGYEPYVIATTGDHGFVMIDGLYYDNMGPLFGASTHFAYSVRSSVKF
;
A
#
# COMPACT_ATOMS: atom_id res chain seq x y z
N MET A 1 53.73 1.81 -34.07
CA MET A 1 53.11 0.48 -34.00
C MET A 1 52.10 0.49 -32.86
N LYS A 2 50.79 0.58 -33.15
CA LYS A 2 49.71 0.63 -32.14
C LYS A 2 49.22 -0.79 -31.89
N LYS A 3 49.41 -1.31 -30.66
CA LYS A 3 48.81 -2.56 -30.22
C LYS A 3 47.36 -2.29 -29.79
N ARG A 4 46.40 -2.85 -30.52
CA ARG A 4 44.97 -2.90 -30.13
C ARG A 4 44.77 -4.12 -29.21
N SER A 5 44.38 -3.86 -27.98
CA SER A 5 43.91 -4.90 -27.05
C SER A 5 42.43 -5.21 -27.32
N ARG A 6 42.15 -6.47 -27.69
CA ARG A 6 40.78 -6.97 -27.87
C ARG A 6 40.28 -7.49 -26.52
N ILE A 7 39.23 -6.89 -26.01
CA ILE A 7 38.51 -7.40 -24.86
C ILE A 7 37.55 -8.48 -25.36
N LEU A 8 37.76 -9.70 -24.87
CA LEU A 8 36.91 -10.87 -25.13
C LEU A 8 35.73 -10.80 -24.18
N VAL A 9 34.51 -10.59 -24.71
CA VAL A 9 33.28 -10.68 -23.93
C VAL A 9 32.85 -12.17 -23.90
N LEU A 10 32.98 -12.78 -22.74
CA LEU A 10 32.40 -14.12 -22.49
C LEU A 10 30.90 -13.95 -22.20
N ILE A 11 30.08 -14.43 -23.11
CA ILE A 11 28.65 -14.59 -22.88
C ILE A 11 28.46 -15.95 -22.21
N LEU A 12 28.13 -15.91 -20.90
CA LEU A 12 27.74 -17.10 -20.16
C LEU A 12 26.23 -17.31 -20.33
N THR A 13 25.82 -18.22 -21.20
CA THR A 13 24.46 -18.71 -21.31
C THR A 13 24.17 -19.67 -20.15
N ALA A 14 23.43 -19.20 -19.15
CA ALA A 14 22.88 -20.06 -18.11
C ALA A 14 21.59 -20.69 -18.65
N MET A 15 21.60 -22.00 -18.88
CA MET A 15 20.39 -22.81 -19.08
C MET A 15 19.62 -22.87 -17.76
N LEU A 16 18.43 -22.30 -17.76
CA LEU A 16 17.44 -22.47 -16.70
C LEU A 16 16.74 -23.83 -16.92
N ALA A 17 17.02 -24.78 -16.05
CA ALA A 17 16.20 -25.97 -15.88
C ALA A 17 14.88 -25.55 -15.22
N THR A 18 13.78 -25.72 -15.93
CA THR A 18 12.43 -25.54 -15.39
C THR A 18 12.00 -26.84 -14.73
N GLU A 19 11.99 -26.87 -13.40
CA GLU A 19 11.25 -27.88 -12.65
C GLU A 19 9.78 -27.45 -12.53
N PRO A 20 8.83 -28.38 -12.68
CA PRO A 20 7.42 -28.06 -12.54
C PRO A 20 7.06 -27.91 -11.06
N VAL A 21 6.56 -26.73 -10.67
CA VAL A 21 5.94 -26.49 -9.38
C VAL A 21 4.67 -27.32 -9.28
N GLN A 22 4.66 -28.34 -8.44
CA GLN A 22 3.44 -29.04 -8.05
C GLN A 22 2.61 -28.15 -7.14
N ILE A 23 1.43 -27.76 -7.60
CA ILE A 23 0.43 -27.08 -6.78
C ILE A 23 -0.32 -28.15 -6.01
N VAL A 24 -0.04 -28.24 -4.70
CA VAL A 24 -0.83 -29.06 -3.76
C VAL A 24 -2.12 -28.28 -3.47
N TYR A 25 -3.23 -28.80 -3.94
CA TYR A 25 -4.55 -28.36 -3.50
C TYR A 25 -4.83 -28.96 -2.12
N ALA A 26 -5.04 -28.11 -1.12
CA ALA A 26 -5.59 -28.53 0.15
C ALA A 26 -7.05 -28.97 -0.05
N GLU A 27 -7.30 -30.24 0.12
CA GLU A 27 -8.61 -30.86 0.08
C GLU A 27 -9.38 -30.44 1.35
N THR A 28 -10.50 -29.77 1.16
CA THR A 28 -11.42 -29.44 2.25
C THR A 28 -12.15 -30.70 2.65
N ALA A 29 -12.00 -31.11 3.91
CA ALA A 29 -12.72 -32.22 4.49
C ALA A 29 -14.24 -31.98 4.42
N GLU A 30 -14.92 -32.85 3.69
CA GLU A 30 -16.38 -32.98 3.71
C GLU A 30 -16.80 -33.65 5.01
N ALA A 31 -17.71 -33.01 5.72
CA ALA A 31 -18.40 -33.61 6.86
C ALA A 31 -19.44 -34.61 6.35
N THR A 32 -19.24 -35.87 6.65
CA THR A 32 -20.20 -36.97 6.44
C THR A 32 -21.43 -36.79 7.35
N PRO A 33 -22.64 -36.95 6.82
CA PRO A 33 -23.85 -36.99 7.67
C PRO A 33 -24.00 -38.37 8.30
N ALA A 34 -24.32 -38.35 9.59
CA ALA A 34 -24.61 -39.55 10.36
C ALA A 34 -25.90 -40.25 9.85
N THR A 35 -25.73 -41.52 9.52
CA THR A 35 -26.82 -42.45 9.23
C THR A 35 -27.59 -42.78 10.51
N SER A 36 -28.89 -42.46 10.54
CA SER A 36 -29.83 -43.03 11.51
C SER A 36 -30.57 -44.21 10.88
N GLU A 37 -30.41 -45.37 11.50
CA GLU A 37 -31.08 -46.63 11.13
C GLU A 37 -32.60 -46.52 11.21
N SER A 38 -33.25 -46.99 10.17
CA SER A 38 -34.70 -47.17 10.10
C SER A 38 -35.06 -48.57 10.61
N THR A 39 -35.81 -48.65 11.70
CA THR A 39 -36.55 -49.85 12.04
C THR A 39 -37.92 -49.83 11.36
N SER A 40 -38.11 -50.82 10.52
CA SER A 40 -39.39 -51.12 9.86
C SER A 40 -40.38 -51.75 10.84
N VAL A 41 -41.58 -51.19 10.91
CA VAL A 41 -42.76 -51.93 11.38
C VAL A 41 -43.92 -51.67 10.43
N ASN A 42 -44.48 -52.75 9.90
CA ASN A 42 -45.51 -52.82 8.87
C ASN A 42 -46.91 -52.84 9.53
N PRO A 43 -47.99 -52.71 8.77
CA PRO A 43 -49.12 -51.84 9.03
C PRO A 43 -50.31 -52.56 9.67
N LYS A 44 -51.19 -51.82 10.29
CA LYS A 44 -52.62 -52.21 10.45
C LYS A 44 -53.49 -51.06 9.96
N GLU A 45 -54.35 -51.44 9.02
CA GLU A 45 -55.50 -50.66 8.59
C GLU A 45 -56.38 -50.34 9.77
N GLU A 46 -56.91 -49.12 9.88
CA GLU A 46 -58.29 -48.87 10.20
C GLU A 46 -58.73 -47.42 10.06
N ASN A 47 -59.78 -47.25 9.32
CA ASN A 47 -60.84 -46.22 9.39
C ASN A 47 -60.54 -44.79 8.94
N ALA A 48 -61.15 -44.48 7.81
CA ALA A 48 -61.46 -43.14 7.34
C ALA A 48 -62.26 -42.36 8.38
N ASP A 49 -61.59 -41.40 9.05
CA ASP A 49 -62.31 -40.29 9.70
C ASP A 49 -62.03 -39.03 8.85
N ASN A 50 -63.08 -38.53 8.21
CA ASN A 50 -63.05 -37.37 7.35
C ASN A 50 -63.12 -36.10 8.21
N SER A 51 -62.10 -35.89 9.04
CA SER A 51 -61.88 -34.64 9.71
C SER A 51 -60.98 -33.78 8.81
N ALA A 52 -61.49 -32.65 8.34
CA ALA A 52 -60.78 -31.66 7.61
C ALA A 52 -59.48 -31.33 8.38
N VAL A 53 -58.33 -31.80 7.81
CA VAL A 53 -57.01 -31.42 8.32
C VAL A 53 -56.86 -29.90 8.12
N VAL A 54 -57.08 -29.14 9.18
CA VAL A 54 -56.71 -27.73 9.27
C VAL A 54 -55.21 -27.72 9.05
N PRO A 55 -54.71 -27.09 7.99
CA PRO A 55 -53.27 -27.05 7.74
C PRO A 55 -52.60 -26.44 8.96
N SER A 56 -51.68 -27.17 9.58
CA SER A 56 -50.90 -26.66 10.70
C SER A 56 -50.27 -25.33 10.28
N LYS A 57 -50.52 -24.30 11.07
CA LYS A 57 -50.02 -22.94 10.83
C LYS A 57 -48.51 -23.03 10.63
N ALA A 58 -48.05 -22.84 9.41
CA ALA A 58 -46.63 -22.96 9.12
C ALA A 58 -45.91 -21.77 9.76
N ASP A 59 -44.82 -22.02 10.50
CA ASP A 59 -44.06 -20.98 11.19
C ASP A 59 -43.67 -19.83 10.25
N PRO A 60 -43.87 -18.57 10.66
CA PRO A 60 -43.46 -17.43 9.85
C PRO A 60 -41.95 -17.37 9.69
N GLY A 61 -41.49 -17.07 8.49
CA GLY A 61 -40.04 -17.07 8.22
C GLY A 61 -39.66 -16.82 6.76
N TRP A 62 -38.36 -16.67 6.52
CA TRP A 62 -37.82 -16.57 5.16
C TRP A 62 -37.76 -17.97 4.54
N VAL A 63 -38.54 -18.18 3.50
CA VAL A 63 -38.54 -19.40 2.71
C VAL A 63 -37.81 -19.19 1.37
N ALA A 64 -37.17 -20.24 0.88
CA ALA A 64 -36.50 -20.20 -0.40
C ALA A 64 -37.52 -20.05 -1.54
N ALA A 65 -37.18 -19.21 -2.52
CA ALA A 65 -37.90 -19.03 -3.77
C ALA A 65 -36.91 -19.17 -4.93
N GLU A 66 -37.38 -19.35 -6.16
CA GLU A 66 -36.52 -19.56 -7.34
C GLU A 66 -35.34 -18.55 -7.47
N LYS A 67 -35.59 -17.31 -7.12
CA LYS A 67 -34.57 -16.21 -7.27
C LYS A 67 -34.25 -15.49 -5.95
N GLY A 68 -34.30 -16.19 -4.80
CA GLY A 68 -33.99 -15.59 -3.50
C GLY A 68 -34.85 -16.12 -2.37
N TYR A 69 -35.30 -15.23 -1.50
CA TYR A 69 -36.14 -15.61 -0.35
C TYR A 69 -37.37 -14.73 -0.26
N GLN A 70 -38.50 -15.32 0.11
CA GLN A 70 -39.78 -14.66 0.34
C GLN A 70 -40.18 -14.84 1.80
N TRP A 71 -40.92 -13.89 2.36
CA TRP A 71 -41.41 -14.00 3.74
C TRP A 71 -42.71 -14.74 3.78
N ARG A 72 -42.80 -15.86 4.53
CA ARG A 72 -44.02 -16.53 4.86
C ARG A 72 -44.58 -15.89 6.14
N GLN A 73 -45.83 -15.48 6.10
CA GLN A 73 -46.60 -14.86 7.19
C GLN A 73 -47.13 -15.91 8.14
N GLU A 74 -47.70 -15.48 9.28
CA GLU A 74 -48.30 -16.38 10.28
C GLU A 74 -49.52 -17.18 9.76
N ASP A 75 -50.20 -16.63 8.75
CA ASP A 75 -51.31 -17.30 8.07
C ASP A 75 -50.85 -18.32 7.01
N GLY A 76 -49.53 -18.52 6.85
CA GLY A 76 -48.95 -19.40 5.87
C GLY A 76 -48.76 -18.77 4.48
N THR A 77 -49.35 -17.61 4.21
CA THR A 77 -49.24 -16.93 2.91
C THR A 77 -47.86 -16.29 2.70
N LEU A 78 -47.48 -16.15 1.43
CA LEU A 78 -46.24 -15.44 1.08
C LEU A 78 -46.49 -13.94 0.93
N LEU A 79 -45.69 -13.13 1.60
CA LEU A 79 -45.80 -11.67 1.55
C LEU A 79 -45.56 -11.13 0.13
N GLN A 80 -46.58 -10.62 -0.51
CA GLN A 80 -46.60 -10.06 -1.86
C GLN A 80 -46.47 -8.52 -1.85
N LYS A 81 -45.52 -8.00 -1.07
CA LYS A 81 -45.30 -6.55 -0.95
C LYS A 81 -44.01 -6.15 -1.61
N SER A 82 -43.97 -5.02 -2.32
CA SER A 82 -42.74 -4.43 -2.89
C SER A 82 -42.29 -3.21 -2.10
N GLY A 83 -40.99 -2.90 -2.21
CA GLY A 83 -40.41 -1.73 -1.53
C GLY A 83 -39.93 -2.07 -0.12
N TRP A 84 -39.87 -1.05 0.74
CA TRP A 84 -39.42 -1.22 2.13
C TRP A 84 -40.48 -1.86 3.00
N VAL A 85 -40.09 -2.93 3.68
CA VAL A 85 -40.93 -3.62 4.70
C VAL A 85 -40.10 -3.77 5.98
N THR A 86 -40.81 -3.75 7.12
CA THR A 86 -40.20 -4.07 8.41
C THR A 86 -40.74 -5.45 8.82
N ILE A 87 -39.85 -6.39 9.08
CA ILE A 87 -40.17 -7.75 9.52
C ILE A 87 -39.30 -8.01 10.75
N ASN A 88 -39.91 -8.34 11.88
CA ASN A 88 -39.23 -8.59 13.16
C ASN A 88 -38.23 -7.46 13.51
N GLY A 89 -38.66 -6.18 13.40
CA GLY A 89 -37.89 -5.00 13.69
C GLY A 89 -36.77 -4.66 12.67
N ARG A 90 -36.54 -5.50 11.65
CA ARG A 90 -35.54 -5.27 10.61
C ARG A 90 -36.17 -4.79 9.31
N LYS A 91 -35.50 -3.84 8.63
CA LYS A 91 -35.95 -3.29 7.34
C LYS A 91 -35.34 -4.04 6.18
N TYR A 92 -36.19 -4.57 5.30
CA TYR A 92 -35.85 -5.24 4.06
C TYR A 92 -36.38 -4.45 2.86
N TYR A 93 -35.74 -4.60 1.73
CA TYR A 93 -36.26 -4.08 0.47
C TYR A 93 -36.69 -5.26 -0.40
N LEU A 94 -37.98 -5.36 -0.73
CA LEU A 94 -38.54 -6.47 -1.49
C LEU A 94 -38.78 -6.07 -2.95
N HIS A 95 -38.64 -7.03 -3.85
CA HIS A 95 -39.03 -6.94 -5.25
C HIS A 95 -40.52 -6.94 -5.40
N LYS A 96 -41.06 -6.63 -6.59
CA LYS A 96 -42.49 -6.69 -6.89
C LYS A 96 -43.11 -8.07 -6.59
N SER A 97 -42.35 -9.15 -6.72
CA SER A 97 -42.74 -10.52 -6.37
C SER A 97 -42.62 -10.86 -4.89
N GLY A 98 -42.42 -9.90 -3.98
CA GLY A 98 -42.20 -10.15 -2.56
C GLY A 98 -40.80 -10.73 -2.22
N ILE A 99 -39.97 -11.03 -3.18
CA ILE A 99 -38.62 -11.59 -2.96
C ILE A 99 -37.68 -10.51 -2.42
N ARG A 100 -36.94 -10.82 -1.34
CA ARG A 100 -35.97 -9.89 -0.77
C ARG A 100 -34.77 -9.69 -1.71
N TYR A 101 -34.32 -8.44 -1.82
CA TYR A 101 -33.14 -8.11 -2.61
C TYR A 101 -31.88 -8.64 -1.95
N SER A 102 -30.98 -9.15 -2.80
CA SER A 102 -29.57 -9.38 -2.47
C SER A 102 -28.68 -8.79 -3.58
N GLY A 103 -27.41 -8.51 -3.27
CA GLY A 103 -26.49 -7.92 -4.23
C GLY A 103 -26.72 -6.42 -4.49
N TRP A 104 -26.32 -5.96 -5.67
CA TRP A 104 -26.42 -4.55 -6.06
C TRP A 104 -27.80 -4.16 -6.52
N GLN A 105 -28.31 -3.07 -5.93
CA GLN A 105 -29.60 -2.46 -6.31
C GLN A 105 -29.44 -0.94 -6.45
N ILE A 106 -30.27 -0.35 -7.31
CA ILE A 106 -30.39 1.11 -7.46
C ILE A 106 -31.75 1.50 -6.88
N TYR A 107 -31.72 2.38 -5.88
CA TYR A 107 -32.92 2.93 -5.28
C TYR A 107 -32.80 4.44 -5.17
N LYS A 108 -33.79 5.20 -5.72
CA LYS A 108 -33.77 6.67 -5.78
C LYS A 108 -32.42 7.20 -6.33
N ASN A 109 -31.97 6.67 -7.46
CA ASN A 109 -30.69 6.97 -8.14
C ASN A 109 -29.42 6.75 -7.29
N LYS A 110 -29.53 6.00 -6.19
CA LYS A 110 -28.38 5.65 -5.31
C LYS A 110 -28.11 4.17 -5.36
N LYS A 111 -26.85 3.80 -5.66
CA LYS A 111 -26.41 2.41 -5.69
C LYS A 111 -26.18 1.90 -4.26
N ARG A 112 -26.82 0.77 -3.91
CA ARG A 112 -26.76 0.10 -2.61
C ARG A 112 -26.40 -1.37 -2.80
N TYR A 113 -25.90 -2.01 -1.76
CA TYR A 113 -25.63 -3.45 -1.77
C TYR A 113 -26.39 -4.11 -0.60
N TYR A 114 -27.11 -5.17 -0.89
CA TYR A 114 -27.80 -5.99 0.09
C TYR A 114 -27.05 -7.32 0.26
N LEU A 115 -26.82 -7.72 1.50
CA LEU A 115 -26.17 -8.98 1.85
C LEU A 115 -27.09 -10.15 1.50
N SER A 116 -26.55 -11.38 1.53
CA SER A 116 -27.34 -12.60 1.25
C SER A 116 -28.53 -12.75 2.20
N ASN A 117 -28.44 -12.28 3.45
CA ASN A 117 -29.51 -12.25 4.40
C ASN A 117 -30.51 -11.09 4.19
N GLY A 118 -30.35 -10.30 3.11
CA GLY A 118 -31.24 -9.16 2.79
C GLY A 118 -30.91 -7.85 3.51
N ASP A 119 -29.99 -7.84 4.45
CA ASP A 119 -29.60 -6.62 5.16
C ASP A 119 -28.89 -5.63 4.23
N ALA A 120 -29.20 -4.34 4.33
CA ALA A 120 -28.45 -3.33 3.61
C ALA A 120 -27.04 -3.19 4.18
N ALA A 121 -26.03 -3.44 3.35
CA ALA A 121 -24.64 -3.23 3.74
C ALA A 121 -24.39 -1.76 4.14
N ARG A 122 -23.63 -1.53 5.21
CA ARG A 122 -23.27 -0.20 5.71
C ARG A 122 -21.83 -0.21 6.26
N ASN A 123 -21.11 0.88 6.04
CA ASN A 123 -19.79 1.12 6.62
C ASN A 123 -18.82 -0.06 6.46
N ARG A 124 -18.78 -0.69 5.26
CA ARG A 124 -17.95 -1.88 4.99
C ARG A 124 -17.51 -2.01 3.55
N TRP A 125 -16.44 -2.76 3.35
CA TRP A 125 -16.01 -3.23 2.04
C TRP A 125 -16.82 -4.46 1.62
N ILE A 126 -17.26 -4.46 0.37
CA ILE A 126 -17.94 -5.60 -0.27
C ILE A 126 -17.03 -6.11 -1.40
N LYS A 127 -16.71 -7.41 -1.38
CA LYS A 127 -16.08 -8.10 -2.50
C LYS A 127 -17.18 -8.54 -3.47
N TYR A 128 -17.08 -8.09 -4.71
CA TYR A 128 -18.05 -8.47 -5.76
C TYR A 128 -17.33 -8.62 -7.08
N LYS A 129 -17.46 -9.79 -7.72
CA LYS A 129 -16.74 -10.14 -8.98
C LYS A 129 -15.26 -9.76 -8.92
N GLY A 130 -14.55 -10.20 -7.86
CA GLY A 130 -13.12 -9.96 -7.65
C GLY A 130 -12.73 -8.55 -7.19
N ASN A 131 -13.62 -7.57 -7.25
CA ASN A 131 -13.34 -6.17 -6.92
C ASN A 131 -13.93 -5.77 -5.56
N TYR A 132 -13.33 -4.76 -4.91
CA TYR A 132 -13.78 -4.28 -3.60
C TYR A 132 -14.45 -2.92 -3.71
N TYR A 133 -15.69 -2.83 -3.24
CA TYR A 133 -16.53 -1.64 -3.20
C TYR A 133 -16.77 -1.22 -1.76
N TYR A 134 -16.75 0.06 -1.47
CA TYR A 134 -17.06 0.55 -0.13
C TYR A 134 -18.50 1.05 -0.04
N ILE A 135 -19.24 0.56 0.93
CA ILE A 135 -20.58 1.04 1.26
C ILE A 135 -20.46 1.96 2.47
N ARG A 136 -20.90 3.20 2.31
CA ARG A 136 -20.86 4.25 3.34
C ARG A 136 -21.84 3.98 4.47
N LYS A 137 -21.74 4.71 5.59
CA LYS A 137 -22.64 4.62 6.75
C LYS A 137 -24.12 4.78 6.34
N ASN A 138 -24.44 5.62 5.36
CA ASN A 138 -25.79 5.83 4.84
C ASN A 138 -26.27 4.71 3.88
N GLY A 139 -25.53 3.62 3.73
CA GLY A 139 -25.87 2.47 2.89
C GLY A 139 -25.67 2.68 1.40
N THR A 140 -25.08 3.80 0.94
CA THR A 140 -24.81 4.03 -0.48
C THR A 140 -23.36 3.69 -0.80
N SER A 141 -23.07 3.28 -2.07
CA SER A 141 -21.70 3.08 -2.53
C SER A 141 -20.90 4.37 -2.44
N ALA A 142 -19.57 4.25 -2.20
CA ALA A 142 -18.67 5.38 -2.26
C ALA A 142 -18.68 6.01 -3.66
N PRO A 143 -18.52 7.33 -3.77
CA PRO A 143 -18.53 8.03 -5.05
C PRO A 143 -17.31 7.61 -5.89
N LYS A 144 -17.52 7.53 -7.21
CA LYS A 144 -16.48 7.21 -8.19
C LYS A 144 -15.46 8.35 -8.32
N SER A 145 -14.25 8.03 -8.72
CA SER A 145 -13.15 8.99 -8.98
C SER A 145 -12.87 9.93 -7.80
N LYS A 146 -12.96 9.41 -6.58
CA LYS A 146 -12.76 10.17 -5.34
C LYS A 146 -11.83 9.44 -4.37
N TRP A 147 -11.09 10.23 -3.61
CA TRP A 147 -10.35 9.75 -2.46
C TRP A 147 -11.31 9.33 -1.34
N LEU A 148 -10.93 8.30 -0.62
CA LEU A 148 -11.69 7.76 0.50
C LEU A 148 -10.74 7.41 1.65
N THR A 149 -11.07 7.88 2.86
CA THR A 149 -10.36 7.48 4.09
C THR A 149 -11.26 6.57 4.91
N VAL A 150 -10.76 5.39 5.26
CA VAL A 150 -11.45 4.41 6.10
C VAL A 150 -10.49 3.94 7.17
N LYS A 151 -10.86 4.13 8.44
CA LYS A 151 -10.03 3.76 9.60
C LYS A 151 -8.57 4.22 9.45
N GLY A 152 -8.34 5.51 9.16
CA GLY A 152 -7.03 6.14 8.98
C GLY A 152 -6.28 5.74 7.70
N LYS A 153 -6.74 4.77 6.94
CA LYS A 153 -6.12 4.33 5.68
C LYS A 153 -6.74 5.03 4.49
N ARG A 154 -5.90 5.47 3.54
CA ARG A 154 -6.33 6.23 2.37
C ARG A 154 -6.43 5.31 1.14
N TYR A 155 -7.53 5.46 0.39
CA TYR A 155 -7.88 4.69 -0.80
C TYR A 155 -8.31 5.64 -1.91
N PHE A 156 -8.31 5.15 -3.16
CA PHE A 156 -8.98 5.85 -4.26
C PHE A 156 -10.02 4.93 -4.91
N ILE A 157 -11.24 5.44 -5.04
CA ILE A 157 -12.32 4.74 -5.74
C ILE A 157 -12.24 5.12 -7.22
N GLY A 158 -11.94 4.14 -8.06
CA GLY A 158 -11.77 4.35 -9.50
C GLY A 158 -13.09 4.67 -10.23
N ARG A 159 -12.98 4.93 -11.54
CA ARG A 159 -14.15 5.22 -12.42
C ARG A 159 -15.19 4.11 -12.43
N LYS A 160 -14.78 2.84 -12.24
CA LYS A 160 -15.69 1.68 -12.16
C LYS A 160 -16.35 1.52 -10.78
N GLY A 161 -15.98 2.34 -9.77
CA GLY A 161 -16.59 2.38 -8.43
C GLY A 161 -15.99 1.44 -7.40
N TYR A 162 -14.90 0.74 -7.70
CA TYR A 162 -14.15 -0.07 -6.74
C TYR A 162 -12.79 0.57 -6.43
N ARG A 163 -12.15 0.14 -5.31
CA ARG A 163 -10.84 0.64 -4.91
C ARG A 163 -9.76 0.25 -5.93
N LEU A 164 -8.84 1.16 -6.18
CA LEU A 164 -7.68 0.89 -7.02
C LEU A 164 -6.59 0.14 -6.25
N THR A 165 -5.75 -0.61 -6.98
CA THR A 165 -4.54 -1.29 -6.51
C THR A 165 -3.40 -1.09 -7.50
N GLY A 166 -2.15 -1.28 -7.08
CA GLY A 166 -0.98 -1.13 -7.92
C GLY A 166 -0.65 0.34 -8.23
N LEU A 167 0.20 0.55 -9.24
CA LEU A 167 0.60 1.88 -9.70
C LEU A 167 -0.51 2.47 -10.58
N GLN A 168 -0.99 3.66 -10.23
CA GLN A 168 -2.10 4.35 -10.89
C GLN A 168 -1.74 5.81 -11.16
N THR A 169 -2.19 6.32 -12.31
CA THR A 169 -2.10 7.75 -12.61
C THR A 169 -3.45 8.43 -12.31
N ILE A 170 -3.44 9.41 -11.41
CA ILE A 170 -4.62 10.16 -10.99
C ILE A 170 -4.31 11.64 -11.14
N LYS A 171 -5.04 12.33 -12.03
CA LYS A 171 -4.80 13.75 -12.34
C LYS A 171 -3.32 14.05 -12.64
N GLY A 172 -2.70 13.28 -13.53
CA GLY A 172 -1.32 13.45 -13.97
C GLY A 172 -0.24 12.98 -12.98
N LYS A 173 -0.55 12.71 -11.72
CA LYS A 173 0.40 12.22 -10.70
C LYS A 173 0.29 10.70 -10.53
N LYS A 174 1.42 10.02 -10.35
CA LYS A 174 1.45 8.57 -10.07
C LYS A 174 1.28 8.31 -8.58
N TYR A 175 0.51 7.27 -8.24
CA TYR A 175 0.26 6.80 -6.87
C TYR A 175 0.35 5.29 -6.83
N TYR A 176 0.87 4.73 -5.75
CA TYR A 176 0.91 3.28 -5.58
C TYR A 176 0.02 2.83 -4.42
N PHE A 177 -0.86 1.89 -4.73
CA PHE A 177 -1.75 1.25 -3.76
C PHE A 177 -1.33 -0.22 -3.61
N ASN A 178 -1.17 -0.68 -2.38
CA ASN A 178 -0.86 -2.10 -2.13
C ASN A 178 -2.01 -3.03 -2.56
N SER A 179 -1.84 -4.35 -2.42
CA SER A 179 -2.86 -5.35 -2.75
C SER A 179 -4.18 -5.16 -1.98
N LYS A 180 -4.13 -4.57 -0.79
CA LYS A 180 -5.32 -4.17 -0.01
C LYS A 180 -5.88 -2.81 -0.43
N GLY A 181 -5.38 -2.19 -1.50
CA GLY A 181 -5.81 -0.87 -2.02
C GLY A 181 -5.44 0.31 -1.15
N VAL A 182 -4.57 0.13 -0.15
CA VAL A 182 -4.11 1.22 0.73
C VAL A 182 -3.02 2.01 0.02
N LEU A 183 -3.13 3.34 0.01
CA LEU A 183 -2.12 4.24 -0.51
C LEU A 183 -0.80 4.09 0.28
N ILE A 184 0.29 3.84 -0.42
CA ILE A 184 1.64 3.87 0.14
C ILE A 184 2.12 5.32 0.19
N ARG A 185 2.81 5.69 1.29
CA ARG A 185 3.36 7.04 1.53
C ARG A 185 4.67 6.97 2.28
N ASN A 186 5.45 8.06 2.25
CA ASN A 186 6.70 8.25 3.01
C ASN A 186 7.70 7.12 2.75
N LYS A 187 8.07 6.91 1.48
CA LYS A 187 9.09 5.94 1.07
C LYS A 187 10.18 6.65 0.27
N THR A 188 11.39 6.70 0.81
CA THR A 188 12.57 7.25 0.13
C THR A 188 13.14 6.28 -0.91
N SER A 189 12.79 4.99 -0.82
CA SER A 189 13.06 3.95 -1.82
C SER A 189 11.96 2.90 -1.77
N TYR A 190 11.33 2.62 -2.89
CA TYR A 190 10.27 1.62 -3.01
C TYR A 190 10.24 1.01 -4.40
N LYS A 191 10.44 -0.31 -4.49
CA LYS A 191 10.52 -1.02 -5.77
C LYS A 191 9.12 -1.41 -6.26
N ILE A 192 8.76 -0.96 -7.46
CA ILE A 192 7.49 -1.28 -8.12
C ILE A 192 7.79 -1.85 -9.51
N LYS A 193 7.49 -3.12 -9.74
CA LYS A 193 7.73 -3.81 -11.03
C LYS A 193 9.16 -3.60 -11.56
N GLY A 194 10.15 -3.78 -10.70
CA GLY A 194 11.57 -3.64 -11.04
C GLY A 194 12.12 -2.22 -11.09
N LYS A 195 11.27 -1.18 -11.05
CA LYS A 195 11.67 0.23 -11.05
C LYS A 195 11.66 0.80 -9.64
N GLU A 196 12.57 1.70 -9.36
CA GLU A 196 12.71 2.37 -8.07
C GLU A 196 11.89 3.67 -8.04
N TYR A 197 11.25 3.92 -6.89
CA TYR A 197 10.41 5.10 -6.67
C TYR A 197 10.69 5.71 -5.30
N GLU A 198 10.67 7.01 -5.22
CA GLU A 198 10.46 7.79 -4.01
C GLU A 198 8.95 8.09 -3.89
N ILE A 199 8.36 7.92 -2.70
CA ILE A 199 6.94 8.19 -2.48
C ILE A 199 6.81 9.18 -1.31
N ASN A 200 6.36 10.38 -1.61
CA ASN A 200 6.27 11.47 -0.64
C ASN A 200 5.13 11.27 0.38
N SER A 201 4.96 12.24 1.28
CA SER A 201 3.92 12.25 2.33
C SER A 201 2.49 12.25 1.76
N GLU A 202 2.28 12.83 0.57
CA GLU A 202 0.99 12.83 -0.12
C GLU A 202 0.72 11.51 -0.85
N GLY A 203 1.74 10.64 -1.01
CA GLY A 203 1.69 9.37 -1.72
C GLY A 203 1.98 9.49 -3.22
N VAL A 204 2.49 10.65 -3.68
CA VAL A 204 2.95 10.81 -5.07
C VAL A 204 4.22 9.99 -5.26
N ALA A 205 4.21 9.06 -6.22
CA ALA A 205 5.32 8.19 -6.56
C ALA A 205 6.11 8.80 -7.73
N ILE A 206 7.37 9.15 -7.47
CA ILE A 206 8.33 9.68 -8.44
C ILE A 206 9.34 8.57 -8.73
N GLN A 207 9.50 8.19 -9.99
CA GLN A 207 10.52 7.22 -10.37
C GLN A 207 11.91 7.85 -10.20
N VAL A 208 12.81 7.13 -9.53
CA VAL A 208 14.19 7.57 -9.28
C VAL A 208 15.18 6.58 -9.90
N SER A 209 16.45 7.01 -10.02
CA SER A 209 17.52 6.12 -10.47
C SER A 209 17.80 5.01 -9.44
N ALA A 210 18.36 3.89 -9.90
CA ALA A 210 18.80 2.82 -9.02
C ALA A 210 19.87 3.30 -8.03
N LEU A 211 20.76 4.20 -8.48
CA LEU A 211 21.82 4.81 -7.67
C LEU A 211 21.25 5.61 -6.50
N LYS A 212 20.29 6.53 -6.75
CA LYS A 212 19.61 7.28 -5.68
C LYS A 212 18.91 6.33 -4.70
N ALA A 213 18.20 5.33 -5.22
CA ALA A 213 17.50 4.36 -4.38
C ALA A 213 18.47 3.56 -3.50
N GLU A 214 19.63 3.19 -4.02
CA GLU A 214 20.69 2.51 -3.25
C GLU A 214 21.24 3.40 -2.15
N CYS A 215 21.60 4.63 -2.46
CA CYS A 215 22.03 5.62 -1.48
C CYS A 215 21.01 5.74 -0.33
N MET A 216 19.73 5.90 -0.66
CA MET A 216 18.67 6.01 0.34
C MET A 216 18.50 4.75 1.20
N ARG A 217 18.74 3.55 0.65
CA ARG A 217 18.71 2.30 1.43
C ARG A 217 19.86 2.23 2.43
N LYS A 218 21.06 2.61 2.01
CA LYS A 218 22.26 2.64 2.88
C LYS A 218 22.12 3.68 3.99
N ALA A 219 21.70 4.90 3.64
CA ALA A 219 21.44 5.95 4.61
C ALA A 219 20.38 5.53 5.65
N ARG A 220 19.32 4.87 5.24
CA ARG A 220 18.30 4.34 6.17
C ARG A 220 18.90 3.33 7.14
N LYS A 221 19.68 2.36 6.65
CA LYS A 221 20.36 1.39 7.51
C LYS A 221 21.30 2.07 8.49
N PHE A 222 22.01 3.11 8.03
CA PHE A 222 22.88 3.89 8.89
C PHE A 222 22.09 4.61 10.00
N VAL A 223 21.01 5.31 9.66
CA VAL A 223 20.12 5.97 10.64
C VAL A 223 19.57 4.95 11.64
N GLU A 224 19.03 3.82 11.17
CA GLU A 224 18.47 2.77 12.04
C GLU A 224 19.51 2.17 12.98
N LYS A 225 20.75 1.99 12.51
CA LYS A 225 21.86 1.44 13.32
C LYS A 225 22.30 2.39 14.44
N HIS A 226 22.30 3.70 14.19
CA HIS A 226 22.91 4.69 15.09
C HIS A 226 21.89 5.51 15.87
N THR A 227 20.58 5.25 15.76
CA THR A 227 19.54 5.99 16.46
C THR A 227 18.49 5.08 17.08
N ALA A 228 17.88 5.53 18.20
CA ALA A 228 16.81 4.79 18.85
C ALA A 228 15.43 5.10 18.21
N PRO A 229 14.49 4.12 18.20
CA PRO A 229 13.15 4.31 17.62
C PRO A 229 12.35 5.47 18.20
N ASN A 230 12.51 5.74 19.50
CA ASN A 230 11.79 6.79 20.25
C ASN A 230 12.36 8.21 20.06
N MET A 231 13.49 8.37 19.40
CA MET A 231 14.04 9.69 19.09
C MET A 231 13.19 10.42 18.04
N SER A 232 13.03 11.74 18.20
CA SER A 232 12.50 12.61 17.15
C SER A 232 13.42 12.65 15.92
N ASN A 233 12.91 13.06 14.77
CA ASN A 233 13.73 13.18 13.54
C ASN A 233 14.90 14.16 13.74
N SER A 234 14.70 15.24 14.49
CA SER A 234 15.76 16.21 14.81
C SER A 234 16.86 15.59 15.68
N GLN A 235 16.49 14.82 16.71
CA GLN A 235 17.44 14.09 17.54
C GLN A 235 18.22 13.06 16.72
N LYS A 236 17.53 12.28 15.89
CA LYS A 236 18.16 11.31 14.98
C LYS A 236 19.15 11.99 14.03
N PHE A 237 18.75 13.13 13.45
CA PHE A 237 19.61 13.85 12.54
C PHE A 237 20.88 14.36 13.23
N ARG A 238 20.76 14.98 14.42
CA ARG A 238 21.92 15.41 15.21
C ARG A 238 22.82 14.23 15.58
N THR A 239 22.24 13.11 15.99
CA THR A 239 23.02 11.89 16.32
C THR A 239 23.80 11.38 15.11
N CYS A 240 23.17 11.28 13.94
CA CYS A 240 23.85 10.87 12.70
C CYS A 240 24.94 11.85 12.29
N PHE A 241 24.66 13.15 12.38
CA PHE A 241 25.65 14.21 12.10
C PHE A 241 26.87 14.05 13.02
N ASN A 242 26.67 14.01 14.34
CA ASN A 242 27.77 13.88 15.30
C ASN A 242 28.56 12.59 15.08
N TYR A 243 27.89 11.49 14.74
CA TYR A 243 28.57 10.23 14.43
C TYR A 243 29.46 10.37 13.19
N LEU A 244 28.94 10.96 12.10
CA LEU A 244 29.73 11.22 10.91
C LEU A 244 30.91 12.14 11.18
N MET A 245 30.73 13.18 12.02
CA MET A 245 31.84 14.08 12.40
C MET A 245 32.92 13.38 13.24
N GLY A 246 32.52 12.50 14.17
CA GLY A 246 33.45 11.85 15.11
C GLY A 246 34.15 10.60 14.57
N TYR A 247 33.57 9.95 13.58
CA TYR A 247 34.05 8.62 13.10
C TYR A 247 34.45 8.58 11.63
N THR A 248 34.46 9.72 10.92
CA THR A 248 34.94 9.77 9.53
C THR A 248 36.44 9.56 9.48
N ASP A 249 36.89 8.54 8.71
CA ASP A 249 38.27 8.39 8.29
C ASP A 249 38.53 9.32 7.08
N PHE A 250 39.05 10.51 7.35
CA PHE A 250 39.20 11.56 6.34
C PHE A 250 40.28 11.22 5.32
N LYS A 251 39.89 11.14 4.05
CA LYS A 251 40.76 10.85 2.89
C LYS A 251 40.66 12.00 1.88
N PRO A 252 41.52 13.01 1.94
CA PRO A 252 41.41 14.22 1.13
C PRO A 252 41.59 13.99 -0.39
N TRP A 253 42.06 12.82 -0.80
CA TRP A 253 42.29 12.47 -2.22
C TRP A 253 41.07 11.74 -2.85
N ILE A 254 39.99 11.49 -2.15
CA ILE A 254 38.78 10.85 -2.67
C ILE A 254 37.78 11.94 -3.06
N TYR A 255 38.07 12.70 -4.07
CA TYR A 255 37.21 13.75 -4.62
C TYR A 255 36.43 13.26 -5.83
N PRO A 256 35.18 13.77 -6.02
CA PRO A 256 34.52 13.66 -7.32
C PRO A 256 35.33 14.37 -8.40
N THR A 257 35.36 13.80 -9.60
CA THR A 257 36.00 14.41 -10.76
C THR A 257 35.23 15.63 -11.27
N ASP A 258 35.84 16.48 -12.08
CA ASP A 258 35.16 17.61 -12.72
C ASP A 258 33.96 17.19 -13.56
N GLU A 259 34.04 16.03 -14.20
CA GLU A 259 32.93 15.46 -14.96
C GLU A 259 31.78 15.06 -14.02
N GLU A 260 32.08 14.42 -12.90
CA GLU A 260 31.05 14.03 -11.90
C GLU A 260 30.37 15.25 -11.30
N PHE A 261 31.06 16.34 -10.99
CA PHE A 261 30.44 17.58 -10.49
C PHE A 261 29.42 18.20 -11.46
N ARG A 262 29.57 17.98 -12.77
CA ARG A 262 28.60 18.41 -13.79
C ARG A 262 27.31 17.59 -13.79
N THR A 263 27.35 16.45 -13.11
CA THR A 263 26.17 15.55 -12.98
C THR A 263 25.39 15.86 -11.70
N GLN A 264 24.15 15.42 -11.63
CA GLN A 264 23.34 15.49 -10.42
C GLN A 264 23.46 14.20 -9.57
N ILE A 265 24.41 13.31 -9.90
CA ILE A 265 24.51 11.97 -9.28
C ILE A 265 25.69 11.82 -8.33
N TRP A 266 26.70 12.71 -8.40
CA TRP A 266 27.91 12.63 -7.57
C TRP A 266 27.64 12.53 -6.06
N PRO A 267 26.61 13.22 -5.47
CA PRO A 267 26.38 13.09 -4.03
C PRO A 267 25.90 11.69 -3.65
N TYR A 268 25.14 11.02 -4.55
CA TYR A 268 24.70 9.65 -4.28
C TYR A 268 25.86 8.67 -4.33
N GLN A 269 26.79 8.84 -5.28
CA GLN A 269 28.03 8.05 -5.40
C GLN A 269 28.90 8.25 -4.16
N SER A 270 29.16 9.50 -3.78
CA SER A 270 29.99 9.85 -2.61
C SER A 270 29.39 9.32 -1.30
N ALA A 271 28.09 9.45 -1.08
CA ALA A 271 27.43 8.90 0.11
C ALA A 271 27.47 7.36 0.14
N ILE A 272 27.26 6.69 -1.00
CA ILE A 272 27.37 5.23 -1.10
C ILE A 272 28.79 4.79 -0.74
N TYR A 273 29.80 5.46 -1.31
CA TYR A 273 31.20 5.16 -1.02
C TYR A 273 31.50 5.26 0.48
N MET A 274 31.06 6.34 1.15
CA MET A 274 31.22 6.52 2.59
C MET A 274 30.62 5.37 3.39
N PHE A 275 29.36 5.01 3.10
CA PHE A 275 28.66 3.94 3.80
C PHE A 275 29.25 2.54 3.58
N ASP A 276 29.90 2.31 2.43
CA ASP A 276 30.52 1.01 2.09
C ASP A 276 31.95 0.86 2.59
N ASN A 277 32.64 1.97 2.83
CA ASN A 277 34.05 1.98 3.20
C ASN A 277 34.29 2.51 4.63
N ASN A 278 33.48 2.08 5.60
CA ASN A 278 33.60 2.44 7.01
C ASN A 278 33.74 3.95 7.27
N LEU A 279 32.93 4.75 6.57
CA LEU A 279 32.95 6.22 6.62
C LEU A 279 34.29 6.84 6.16
N SER A 280 35.07 6.15 5.34
CA SER A 280 36.27 6.69 4.72
C SER A 280 35.88 7.62 3.57
N GLY A 281 36.39 8.86 3.53
CA GLY A 281 36.08 9.81 2.48
C GLY A 281 36.51 11.24 2.77
N CYS A 282 36.19 12.15 1.86
CA CYS A 282 36.49 13.58 1.98
C CYS A 282 35.26 14.40 2.41
N CYS A 283 35.40 15.74 2.47
CA CYS A 283 34.32 16.66 2.82
C CYS A 283 33.07 16.48 1.94
N TYR A 284 33.20 16.20 0.65
CA TYR A 284 32.08 15.91 -0.26
C TYR A 284 31.34 14.61 0.13
N GLY A 285 32.09 13.59 0.53
CA GLY A 285 31.54 12.33 1.04
C GLY A 285 30.75 12.53 2.31
N VAL A 286 31.35 13.27 3.27
CA VAL A 286 30.69 13.62 4.56
C VAL A 286 29.42 14.40 4.30
N ALA A 287 29.46 15.48 3.51
CA ALA A 287 28.29 16.27 3.17
C ALA A 287 27.20 15.42 2.51
N SER A 288 27.59 14.54 1.59
CA SER A 288 26.65 13.64 0.90
C SER A 288 26.00 12.63 1.86
N ALA A 289 26.76 12.05 2.80
CA ALA A 289 26.25 11.13 3.81
C ALA A 289 25.30 11.85 4.79
N VAL A 290 25.65 13.06 5.23
CA VAL A 290 24.78 13.93 6.07
C VAL A 290 23.48 14.23 5.34
N ALA A 291 23.52 14.65 4.08
CA ALA A 291 22.34 14.93 3.27
C ALA A 291 21.47 13.67 3.09
N ALA A 292 22.08 12.52 2.84
CA ALA A 292 21.35 11.26 2.71
C ALA A 292 20.61 10.89 4.00
N CYS A 293 21.24 11.06 5.18
CA CYS A 293 20.61 10.87 6.48
C CYS A 293 19.44 11.86 6.71
N ALA A 294 19.68 13.15 6.42
CA ALA A 294 18.64 14.18 6.51
C ALA A 294 17.43 13.85 5.63
N LYS A 295 17.66 13.44 4.37
CA LYS A 295 16.59 13.06 3.44
C LYS A 295 15.77 11.87 3.93
N VAL A 296 16.40 10.85 4.51
CA VAL A 296 15.72 9.69 5.12
C VAL A 296 14.81 10.13 6.27
N LEU A 297 15.21 11.13 7.02
CA LEU A 297 14.48 11.70 8.15
C LEU A 297 13.40 12.72 7.74
N GLY A 298 13.25 13.00 6.44
CA GLY A 298 12.17 13.83 5.90
C GLY A 298 12.55 15.29 5.64
N TYR A 299 13.82 15.65 5.75
CA TYR A 299 14.33 16.97 5.37
C TYR A 299 14.52 17.07 3.85
N GLU A 300 14.70 18.29 3.35
CA GLU A 300 14.95 18.58 1.93
C GLU A 300 16.36 19.21 1.74
N PRO A 301 17.42 18.41 1.88
CA PRO A 301 18.78 18.92 1.85
C PRO A 301 19.27 19.24 0.43
N TYR A 302 20.15 20.24 0.36
CA TYR A 302 21.05 20.49 -0.77
C TYR A 302 22.47 20.13 -0.36
N VAL A 303 23.18 19.40 -1.20
CA VAL A 303 24.64 19.24 -1.09
C VAL A 303 25.28 20.30 -1.95
N ILE A 304 26.13 21.10 -1.34
CA ILE A 304 26.84 22.19 -1.99
C ILE A 304 28.31 21.78 -2.15
N ALA A 305 28.84 21.89 -3.34
CA ALA A 305 30.27 21.83 -3.63
C ALA A 305 30.76 23.23 -3.99
N THR A 306 31.85 23.70 -3.37
CA THR A 306 32.45 25.02 -3.61
C THR A 306 33.57 24.95 -4.63
N THR A 307 33.92 26.09 -5.18
CA THR A 307 35.14 26.24 -6.03
C THR A 307 36.43 26.16 -5.23
N GLY A 308 36.38 26.31 -3.91
CA GLY A 308 37.47 26.13 -2.96
C GLY A 308 37.62 24.72 -2.43
N ASP A 309 37.20 23.70 -3.21
CA ASP A 309 37.34 22.28 -2.91
C ASP A 309 36.77 21.85 -1.55
N HIS A 310 35.61 22.38 -1.22
CA HIS A 310 34.87 22.03 -0.01
C HIS A 310 33.41 21.65 -0.28
N GLY A 311 32.88 20.78 0.56
CA GLY A 311 31.50 20.32 0.47
C GLY A 311 30.74 20.38 1.80
N PHE A 312 29.50 20.91 1.79
CA PHE A 312 28.65 21.01 2.96
C PHE A 312 27.17 20.83 2.58
N VAL A 313 26.29 20.84 3.57
CA VAL A 313 24.84 20.67 3.39
C VAL A 313 24.10 21.94 3.78
N MET A 314 23.06 22.29 3.03
CA MET A 314 22.12 23.34 3.37
C MET A 314 20.68 22.75 3.46
N ILE A 315 19.98 23.05 4.54
CA ILE A 315 18.58 22.67 4.77
C ILE A 315 17.85 23.90 5.30
N ASP A 316 16.83 24.35 4.58
CA ASP A 316 15.98 25.51 4.95
C ASP A 316 16.80 26.77 5.28
N GLY A 317 17.89 27.00 4.54
CA GLY A 317 18.79 28.15 4.74
C GLY A 317 19.79 28.01 5.90
N LEU A 318 19.80 26.88 6.59
CA LEU A 318 20.76 26.56 7.65
C LEU A 318 21.88 25.65 7.13
N TYR A 319 23.08 25.82 7.68
CA TYR A 319 24.30 25.14 7.24
C TYR A 319 24.68 24.01 8.16
N TYR A 320 25.17 22.91 7.57
CA TYR A 320 25.66 21.70 8.23
C TYR A 320 26.98 21.31 7.58
N ASP A 321 28.07 21.47 8.34
CA ASP A 321 29.42 21.37 7.80
C ASP A 321 30.36 20.62 8.75
N ASN A 322 31.32 19.90 8.19
CA ASN A 322 32.36 19.23 8.96
C ASN A 322 33.56 20.16 9.30
N MET A 323 33.72 21.27 8.60
CA MET A 323 34.68 22.29 8.97
C MET A 323 34.16 23.17 10.10
N GLY A 324 34.68 22.94 11.33
CA GLY A 324 34.25 23.64 12.53
C GLY A 324 32.85 23.21 13.02
N PRO A 325 32.57 21.92 13.06
CA PRO A 325 31.29 21.17 13.02
C PRO A 325 30.02 22.02 13.20
N LEU A 326 29.63 22.70 12.12
CA LEU A 326 28.42 23.53 12.09
C LEU A 326 27.19 22.64 11.99
N PHE A 327 26.24 22.80 12.92
CA PHE A 327 24.97 22.11 12.89
C PHE A 327 23.80 23.09 12.97
N GLY A 328 23.20 23.39 11.83
CA GLY A 328 22.08 24.34 11.75
C GLY A 328 22.51 25.79 11.98
N ALA A 329 23.71 26.17 11.55
CA ALA A 329 24.20 27.52 11.64
C ALA A 329 23.48 28.43 10.62
N SER A 330 23.18 29.66 11.03
CA SER A 330 22.56 30.67 10.13
C SER A 330 23.58 31.37 9.24
N THR A 331 24.87 31.24 9.54
CA THR A 331 25.98 31.83 8.80
C THR A 331 26.99 30.77 8.41
N HIS A 332 27.70 31.01 7.33
CA HIS A 332 28.77 30.18 6.81
C HIS A 332 29.89 31.13 6.28
N PHE A 333 31.10 30.61 6.08
CA PHE A 333 32.15 31.40 5.42
C PHE A 333 31.76 31.72 3.96
N ALA A 334 32.33 32.77 3.40
CA ALA A 334 32.09 33.14 2.01
C ALA A 334 32.56 32.03 1.06
N TYR A 335 31.72 31.69 0.09
CA TYR A 335 32.01 30.63 -0.89
C TYR A 335 31.41 30.95 -2.26
N SER A 336 32.01 30.35 -3.29
CA SER A 336 31.42 30.29 -4.62
C SER A 336 31.00 28.87 -4.93
N VAL A 337 29.82 28.71 -5.51
CA VAL A 337 29.21 27.39 -5.76
C VAL A 337 29.78 26.80 -7.04
N ARG A 338 30.38 25.60 -6.98
CA ARG A 338 30.78 24.77 -8.12
C ARG A 338 29.62 23.89 -8.58
N SER A 339 28.91 23.26 -7.59
CA SER A 339 27.77 22.39 -7.84
C SER A 339 26.81 22.47 -6.67
N SER A 340 25.50 22.42 -6.95
CA SER A 340 24.45 22.32 -5.94
C SER A 340 23.44 21.26 -6.36
N VAL A 341 23.26 20.23 -5.54
CA VAL A 341 22.37 19.10 -5.85
C VAL A 341 21.35 18.94 -4.75
N LYS A 342 20.06 18.99 -5.14
CA LYS A 342 18.96 18.64 -4.25
C LYS A 342 18.86 17.12 -4.13
N PHE A 343 18.89 16.62 -2.89
CA PHE A 343 18.74 15.19 -2.60
C PHE A 343 17.31 14.66 -2.81
#